data_a44a51521bb63a98bbbf761521e212e5
#
_entry.id   a44a51521bb63a98bbbf761521e212e5
#
_cell.length_a   1.000
_cell.length_b   1.000
_cell.length_c   1.000
_cell.angle_alpha   90.00
_cell.angle_beta   90.00
_cell.angle_gamma   90.00
#
_symmetry.space_group_name_H-M   'P 1'
#
loop_
_entity.id
_entity.type
_entity.pdbx_description
1 polymer ?
#
loop_
_entity_poly.entity_id
_entity_poly.type
_entity_poly.pdbx_seq_one_letter_code
_entity_poly.pdbx_strand_id
1 'polypeptide(L)'
;MWRIKQIFDGEYGCEERPDGEKARCVVTLENELGEKRELSVYDDWLKENHLEEGSEWTAELFDICNEEGQPIGGMVERSHAHAEGICHRTAHVWVVRMVDGKYQVLLQKRTENKESFPGCFDTSSAGHIQAGDEPLESAIRELEEELGIHASPEQLNYAGKFHIHYEMEFHGHPFKDNETSFVFCYQEPIDIAKLTLQKEEVEAVEWFDLEEVHEACLTWNPKFCVPIEGLQTLMKYLNLPVSC
;
A
#
# COMPACT_ATOMS: atom_id res chain seq x y z
N MET A 1 -19.89 2.20 5.84
CA MET A 1 -19.42 3.62 5.93
C MET A 1 -19.13 3.95 7.38
N TRP A 2 -17.99 4.59 7.67
CA TRP A 2 -17.60 4.97 9.03
C TRP A 2 -18.00 6.42 9.31
N ARG A 3 -18.44 6.71 10.54
CA ARG A 3 -18.75 8.07 11.00
C ARG A 3 -18.07 8.35 12.32
N ILE A 4 -17.65 9.59 12.52
CA ILE A 4 -17.09 10.04 13.79
C ILE A 4 -18.22 10.09 14.83
N LYS A 5 -18.12 9.20 15.80
CA LYS A 5 -19.09 9.14 16.92
C LYS A 5 -18.71 10.09 18.03
N GLN A 6 -17.40 10.18 18.30
CA GLN A 6 -16.87 10.98 19.40
C GLN A 6 -15.41 11.34 19.09
N ILE A 7 -15.04 12.56 19.42
CA ILE A 7 -13.67 13.03 19.45
C ILE A 7 -13.34 13.32 20.90
N PHE A 8 -12.36 12.60 21.41
CA PHE A 8 -11.90 12.76 22.78
C PHE A 8 -10.50 13.39 22.76
N ASP A 9 -10.38 14.57 23.37
CA ASP A 9 -9.07 15.19 23.57
C ASP A 9 -8.32 14.36 24.62
N GLY A 10 -7.32 13.60 24.16
CA GLY A 10 -6.58 12.63 24.98
C GLY A 10 -5.72 13.26 26.07
N GLU A 11 -5.70 14.59 26.16
CA GLU A 11 -4.84 15.30 27.07
C GLU A 11 -5.57 15.69 28.35
N TYR A 12 -5.80 14.68 29.21
CA TYR A 12 -6.10 14.93 30.61
C TYR A 12 -4.86 14.88 31.48
N GLY A 13 -4.17 16.00 31.63
CA GLY A 13 -3.09 16.16 32.57
C GLY A 13 -2.63 17.61 32.63
N CYS A 14 -2.33 18.10 33.82
CA CYS A 14 -1.70 19.41 34.03
C CYS A 14 -0.20 19.41 33.66
N GLU A 15 0.24 18.46 32.84
CA GLU A 15 1.62 18.39 32.36
C GLU A 15 1.75 19.20 31.07
N GLU A 16 2.68 20.15 31.06
CA GLU A 16 3.03 20.92 29.88
C GLU A 16 3.60 19.96 28.82
N ARG A 17 3.10 20.06 27.58
CA ARG A 17 3.65 19.31 26.45
C ARG A 17 5.11 19.69 26.22
N PRO A 18 5.97 18.75 25.81
CA PRO A 18 7.28 19.08 25.28
C PRO A 18 7.15 20.06 24.09
N ASP A 19 8.03 21.04 24.00
CA ASP A 19 8.05 22.00 22.91
C ASP A 19 8.14 21.27 21.56
N GLY A 20 7.12 21.49 20.71
CA GLY A 20 7.05 20.92 19.35
C GLY A 20 6.22 19.65 19.20
N GLU A 21 5.69 19.08 20.27
CA GLU A 21 4.78 17.91 20.17
C GLU A 21 3.37 18.35 19.74
N LYS A 22 2.83 17.68 18.68
CA LYS A 22 1.49 17.95 18.18
C LYS A 22 0.43 17.31 19.06
N ALA A 23 -0.68 18.02 19.28
CA ALA A 23 -1.84 17.52 20.00
C ALA A 23 -2.46 16.32 19.28
N ARG A 24 -2.85 15.29 20.04
CA ARG A 24 -3.56 14.12 19.54
C ARG A 24 -4.92 13.98 20.20
N CYS A 25 -5.89 13.57 19.40
CA CYS A 25 -7.23 13.20 19.85
C CYS A 25 -7.45 11.71 19.65
N VAL A 26 -8.28 11.11 20.47
CA VAL A 26 -8.82 9.76 20.23
C VAL A 26 -10.16 9.93 19.53
N VAL A 27 -10.26 9.43 18.31
CA VAL A 27 -11.49 9.43 17.52
C VAL A 27 -12.14 8.06 17.61
N THR A 28 -13.39 8.02 18.05
CA THR A 28 -14.22 6.82 17.98
C THR A 28 -15.06 6.86 16.72
N LEU A 29 -14.84 5.90 15.83
CA LEU A 29 -15.63 5.67 14.63
C LEU A 29 -16.73 4.63 14.91
N GLU A 30 -17.91 4.79 14.30
CA GLU A 30 -19.00 3.83 14.33
C GLU A 30 -19.51 3.61 12.90
N ASN A 31 -19.69 2.35 12.49
CA ASN A 31 -20.26 2.01 11.18
C ASN A 31 -21.76 1.75 11.28
N GLU A 32 -22.40 1.49 10.14
CA GLU A 32 -23.85 1.22 10.05
C GLU A 32 -24.29 -0.06 10.78
N LEU A 33 -23.36 -0.96 11.07
CA LEU A 33 -23.61 -2.19 11.84
C LEU A 33 -23.46 -1.96 13.36
N GLY A 34 -23.08 -0.74 13.79
CA GLY A 34 -22.82 -0.40 15.18
C GLY A 34 -21.46 -0.86 15.71
N GLU A 35 -20.58 -1.32 14.83
CA GLU A 35 -19.21 -1.63 15.20
C GLU A 35 -18.45 -0.34 15.49
N LYS A 36 -17.65 -0.37 16.55
CA LYS A 36 -16.85 0.78 16.98
C LYS A 36 -15.36 0.48 16.84
N ARG A 37 -14.63 1.50 16.43
CA ARG A 37 -13.17 1.47 16.36
C ARG A 37 -12.61 2.79 16.86
N GLU A 38 -11.44 2.73 17.47
CA GLU A 38 -10.74 3.90 18.00
C GLU A 38 -9.41 4.07 17.29
N LEU A 39 -9.08 5.32 16.99
CA LEU A 39 -7.78 5.68 16.42
C LEU A 39 -7.28 6.99 17.02
N SER A 40 -5.96 7.12 17.13
CA SER A 40 -5.32 8.36 17.53
C SER A 40 -5.01 9.21 16.30
N VAL A 41 -5.47 10.45 16.30
CA VAL A 41 -5.32 11.38 15.18
C VAL A 41 -4.77 12.70 15.70
N TYR A 42 -3.99 13.40 14.89
CA TYR A 42 -3.58 14.77 15.23
C TYR A 42 -4.77 15.72 15.18
N ASP A 43 -4.93 16.55 16.22
CA ASP A 43 -6.01 17.54 16.31
C ASP A 43 -5.96 18.55 15.14
N ASP A 44 -4.75 18.97 14.74
CA ASP A 44 -4.57 19.86 13.59
C ASP A 44 -5.06 19.19 12.28
N TRP A 45 -4.79 17.89 12.10
CA TRP A 45 -5.25 17.14 10.92
C TRP A 45 -6.78 17.08 10.84
N LEU A 46 -7.48 16.86 11.97
CA LEU A 46 -8.95 16.89 12.02
C LEU A 46 -9.49 18.26 11.60
N LYS A 47 -8.87 19.33 12.08
CA LYS A 47 -9.26 20.71 11.74
C LYS A 47 -9.02 21.06 10.28
N GLU A 48 -7.87 20.67 9.73
CA GLU A 48 -7.50 20.88 8.31
C GLU A 48 -8.46 20.14 7.36
N ASN A 49 -8.93 18.95 7.76
CA ASN A 49 -9.88 18.15 6.99
C ASN A 49 -11.36 18.45 7.34
N HIS A 50 -11.61 19.46 8.19
CA HIS A 50 -12.97 19.87 8.60
C HIS A 50 -13.80 18.72 9.19
N LEU A 51 -13.16 17.82 9.95
CA LEU A 51 -13.80 16.66 10.56
C LEU A 51 -14.23 16.98 11.99
N GLU A 52 -15.51 16.72 12.28
CA GLU A 52 -16.14 16.91 13.59
C GLU A 52 -17.01 15.72 13.97
N GLU A 53 -17.52 15.66 15.18
CA GLU A 53 -18.46 14.62 15.58
C GLU A 53 -19.70 14.61 14.67
N GLY A 54 -20.03 13.44 14.14
CA GLY A 54 -21.07 13.23 13.13
C GLY A 54 -20.59 13.27 11.69
N SER A 55 -19.36 13.73 11.40
CA SER A 55 -18.78 13.70 10.05
C SER A 55 -18.61 12.26 9.57
N GLU A 56 -18.75 12.07 8.27
CA GLU A 56 -18.33 10.86 7.59
C GLU A 56 -16.82 10.79 7.52
N TRP A 57 -16.26 9.61 7.82
CA TRP A 57 -14.83 9.37 7.71
C TRP A 57 -14.50 8.92 6.29
N THR A 58 -13.76 9.73 5.57
CA THR A 58 -13.41 9.50 4.15
C THR A 58 -11.94 9.17 3.89
N ALA A 59 -11.08 9.33 4.90
CA ALA A 59 -9.67 9.03 4.77
C ALA A 59 -9.40 7.52 4.84
N GLU A 60 -8.32 7.08 4.20
CA GLU A 60 -7.88 5.69 4.29
C GLU A 60 -7.42 5.35 5.71
N LEU A 61 -7.85 4.18 6.16
CA LEU A 61 -7.52 3.63 7.47
C LEU A 61 -6.81 2.30 7.31
N PHE A 62 -5.70 2.14 8.03
CA PHE A 62 -4.93 0.91 8.03
C PHE A 62 -4.95 0.26 9.41
N ASP A 63 -4.99 -1.07 9.46
CA ASP A 63 -4.71 -1.78 10.70
C ASP A 63 -3.22 -1.62 11.05
N ILE A 64 -2.93 -1.27 12.29
CA ILE A 64 -1.56 -1.33 12.82
C ILE A 64 -1.17 -2.79 12.97
N CYS A 65 -0.04 -3.18 12.42
CA CYS A 65 0.42 -4.57 12.43
C CYS A 65 1.85 -4.72 12.95
N ASN A 66 2.25 -5.97 13.22
CA ASN A 66 3.64 -6.33 13.44
C ASN A 66 4.35 -6.59 12.08
N GLU A 67 5.65 -6.83 12.11
CA GLU A 67 6.48 -7.10 10.91
C GLU A 67 6.06 -8.39 10.16
N GLU A 68 5.30 -9.28 10.80
CA GLU A 68 4.68 -10.43 10.15
C GLU A 68 3.35 -10.11 9.47
N GLY A 69 2.90 -8.84 9.51
CA GLY A 69 1.64 -8.38 8.93
C GLY A 69 0.40 -8.83 9.70
N GLN A 70 0.54 -9.21 10.96
CA GLN A 70 -0.58 -9.55 11.83
C GLN A 70 -1.09 -8.28 12.51
N PRO A 71 -2.38 -7.95 12.40
CA PRO A 71 -2.96 -6.83 13.14
C PRO A 71 -2.74 -7.00 14.66
N ILE A 72 -2.25 -5.93 15.30
CA ILE A 72 -1.98 -5.92 16.75
C ILE A 72 -2.98 -5.10 17.55
N GLY A 73 -4.03 -4.63 16.87
CA GLY A 73 -5.06 -3.75 17.42
C GLY A 73 -4.76 -2.28 17.15
N GLY A 74 -5.82 -1.50 17.08
CA GLY A 74 -5.75 -0.10 16.67
C GLY A 74 -5.71 0.10 15.16
N MET A 75 -5.98 1.32 14.76
CA MET A 75 -5.93 1.76 13.37
C MET A 75 -5.17 3.07 13.28
N VAL A 76 -4.70 3.37 12.09
CA VAL A 76 -4.01 4.62 11.78
C VAL A 76 -4.50 5.16 10.45
N GLU A 77 -4.61 6.47 10.35
CA GLU A 77 -4.87 7.17 9.10
C GLU A 77 -3.58 7.19 8.25
N ARG A 78 -3.73 7.13 6.92
CA ARG A 78 -2.64 7.00 5.95
C ARG A 78 -1.50 8.01 6.13
N SER A 79 -1.82 9.31 6.20
CA SER A 79 -0.79 10.34 6.29
C SER A 79 0.00 10.25 7.60
N HIS A 80 -0.69 9.85 8.68
CA HIS A 80 -0.07 9.60 9.97
C HIS A 80 0.82 8.34 9.94
N ALA A 81 0.37 7.28 9.26
CA ALA A 81 1.16 6.06 9.12
C ALA A 81 2.53 6.35 8.49
N HIS A 82 2.55 7.09 7.38
CA HIS A 82 3.78 7.45 6.68
C HIS A 82 4.59 8.58 7.36
N ALA A 83 3.96 9.45 8.13
CA ALA A 83 4.70 10.46 8.91
C ALA A 83 5.48 9.85 10.08
N GLU A 84 4.90 8.87 10.75
CA GLU A 84 5.46 8.24 11.95
C GLU A 84 6.15 6.90 11.68
N GLY A 85 6.00 6.32 10.47
CA GLY A 85 6.53 5.00 10.12
C GLY A 85 5.81 3.87 10.86
N ILE A 86 4.48 3.99 11.00
CA ILE A 86 3.67 2.97 11.67
C ILE A 86 3.49 1.79 10.73
N CYS A 87 3.82 0.58 11.22
CA CYS A 87 3.73 -0.63 10.42
C CYS A 87 2.29 -0.94 10.02
N HIS A 88 2.06 -1.08 8.73
CA HIS A 88 0.78 -1.39 8.11
C HIS A 88 0.93 -2.40 6.98
N ARG A 89 -0.16 -2.74 6.30
CA ARG A 89 -0.19 -3.83 5.32
C ARG A 89 -0.45 -3.31 3.92
N THR A 90 0.23 -3.94 2.94
CA THR A 90 -0.03 -3.73 1.51
C THR A 90 -0.22 -5.04 0.78
N ALA A 91 -0.85 -5.01 -0.38
CA ALA A 91 -1.01 -6.14 -1.29
C ALA A 91 -0.36 -5.82 -2.63
N HIS A 92 0.54 -6.70 -3.07
CA HIS A 92 1.25 -6.58 -4.33
C HIS A 92 0.84 -7.70 -5.28
N VAL A 93 0.32 -7.36 -6.44
CA VAL A 93 -0.02 -8.32 -7.49
C VAL A 93 1.02 -8.24 -8.60
N TRP A 94 1.57 -9.39 -8.97
CA TRP A 94 2.51 -9.54 -10.06
C TRP A 94 1.84 -10.31 -11.18
N VAL A 95 1.58 -9.63 -12.29
CA VAL A 95 1.05 -10.22 -13.51
C VAL A 95 2.21 -10.76 -14.32
N VAL A 96 2.26 -12.07 -14.52
CA VAL A 96 3.37 -12.74 -15.21
C VAL A 96 2.89 -13.61 -16.35
N ARG A 97 3.74 -13.79 -17.34
CA ARG A 97 3.53 -14.74 -18.44
C ARG A 97 4.84 -15.44 -18.82
N MET A 98 4.73 -16.56 -19.51
CA MET A 98 5.90 -17.23 -20.08
C MET A 98 5.93 -17.03 -21.58
N VAL A 99 7.06 -16.59 -22.10
CA VAL A 99 7.32 -16.40 -23.53
C VAL A 99 8.68 -17.01 -23.86
N ASP A 100 8.71 -17.94 -24.81
CA ASP A 100 9.93 -18.62 -25.27
C ASP A 100 10.80 -19.21 -24.12
N GLY A 101 10.14 -19.71 -23.07
CA GLY A 101 10.81 -20.33 -21.91
C GLY A 101 11.33 -19.34 -20.87
N LYS A 102 11.04 -18.06 -21.00
CA LYS A 102 11.37 -17.02 -20.04
C LYS A 102 10.13 -16.40 -19.43
N TYR A 103 10.20 -16.06 -18.16
CA TYR A 103 9.15 -15.29 -17.50
C TYR A 103 9.27 -13.79 -17.84
N GLN A 104 8.14 -13.21 -18.19
CA GLN A 104 7.96 -11.77 -18.29
C GLN A 104 7.00 -11.30 -17.21
N VAL A 105 7.27 -10.12 -16.67
CA VAL A 105 6.44 -9.43 -15.70
C VAL A 105 5.85 -8.17 -16.33
N LEU A 106 4.58 -7.92 -16.09
CA LEU A 106 3.94 -6.65 -16.43
C LEU A 106 4.28 -5.66 -15.33
N LEU A 107 4.84 -4.51 -15.69
CA LEU A 107 5.07 -3.42 -14.74
C LEU A 107 4.22 -2.22 -15.13
N GLN A 108 3.68 -1.52 -14.12
CA GLN A 108 3.00 -0.25 -14.32
C GLN A 108 4.01 0.91 -14.30
N LYS A 109 3.79 1.88 -15.18
CA LYS A 109 4.48 3.17 -15.11
C LYS A 109 3.65 4.12 -14.27
N ARG A 110 4.21 4.58 -13.16
CA ARG A 110 3.58 5.54 -12.26
C ARG A 110 3.40 6.88 -12.97
N THR A 111 2.31 7.58 -12.66
CA THR A 111 2.11 8.93 -13.21
C THR A 111 3.11 9.93 -12.62
N GLU A 112 3.36 11.02 -13.35
CA GLU A 112 4.24 12.11 -12.90
C GLU A 112 3.72 12.86 -11.66
N ASN A 113 2.44 12.68 -11.31
CA ASN A 113 1.80 13.34 -10.17
C ASN A 113 1.88 12.53 -8.87
N LYS A 114 2.50 11.34 -8.88
CA LYS A 114 2.66 10.54 -7.67
C LYS A 114 3.60 11.23 -6.69
N GLU A 115 3.27 11.15 -5.39
CA GLU A 115 4.10 11.71 -4.31
C GLU A 115 5.45 11.03 -4.22
N SER A 116 5.50 9.70 -4.45
CA SER A 116 6.73 8.90 -4.42
C SER A 116 7.04 8.32 -5.79
N PHE A 117 8.31 8.35 -6.21
CA PHE A 117 8.83 7.75 -7.43
C PHE A 117 8.02 8.06 -8.71
N PRO A 118 7.74 9.34 -9.04
CA PRO A 118 6.99 9.69 -10.25
C PRO A 118 7.69 9.19 -11.51
N GLY A 119 6.92 8.68 -12.48
CA GLY A 119 7.40 8.22 -13.79
C GLY A 119 8.21 6.93 -13.81
N CYS A 120 8.48 6.30 -12.65
CA CYS A 120 9.18 5.02 -12.57
C CYS A 120 8.25 3.85 -12.89
N PHE A 121 8.84 2.72 -13.30
CA PHE A 121 8.15 1.43 -13.38
C PHE A 121 8.13 0.75 -12.01
N ASP A 122 6.95 0.27 -11.64
CA ASP A 122 6.66 -0.37 -10.36
C ASP A 122 5.98 -1.73 -10.56
N THR A 123 5.66 -2.43 -9.48
CA THR A 123 4.87 -3.66 -9.43
C THR A 123 3.66 -3.59 -10.39
N SER A 124 3.13 -4.72 -10.84
CA SER A 124 1.98 -4.72 -11.78
C SER A 124 0.78 -3.97 -11.22
N SER A 125 0.44 -4.23 -9.96
CA SER A 125 -0.55 -3.49 -9.17
C SER A 125 -0.20 -3.60 -7.70
N ALA A 126 -0.35 -2.52 -6.94
CA ALA A 126 -0.04 -2.51 -5.51
C ALA A 126 -0.82 -1.44 -4.78
N GLY A 127 -1.40 -1.81 -3.65
CA GLY A 127 -2.11 -0.85 -2.81
C GLY A 127 -2.19 -1.25 -1.35
N HIS A 128 -2.67 -0.31 -0.55
CA HIS A 128 -2.82 -0.51 0.89
C HIS A 128 -4.03 -1.39 1.22
N ILE A 129 -3.86 -2.24 2.22
CA ILE A 129 -4.95 -3.04 2.78
C ILE A 129 -5.71 -2.18 3.78
N GLN A 130 -6.98 -1.89 3.49
CA GLN A 130 -7.82 -1.11 4.37
C GLN A 130 -8.03 -1.83 5.72
N ALA A 131 -8.29 -1.06 6.77
CA ALA A 131 -8.49 -1.61 8.10
C ALA A 131 -9.67 -2.59 8.14
N GLY A 132 -9.40 -3.83 8.49
CA GLY A 132 -10.36 -4.93 8.53
C GLY A 132 -10.48 -5.76 7.27
N ASP A 133 -9.82 -5.36 6.18
CA ASP A 133 -9.81 -6.12 4.93
C ASP A 133 -8.76 -7.24 4.96
N GLU A 134 -9.01 -8.27 4.17
CA GLU A 134 -8.07 -9.36 3.96
C GLU A 134 -7.14 -9.09 2.76
N PRO A 135 -5.88 -9.56 2.81
CA PRO A 135 -4.91 -9.29 1.76
C PRO A 135 -5.34 -9.71 0.34
N LEU A 136 -6.02 -10.86 0.21
CA LEU A 136 -6.47 -11.35 -1.09
C LEU A 136 -7.58 -10.47 -1.68
N GLU A 137 -8.53 -10.03 -0.86
CA GLU A 137 -9.62 -9.16 -1.29
C GLU A 137 -9.08 -7.80 -1.74
N SER A 138 -8.12 -7.25 -1.00
CA SER A 138 -7.43 -6.01 -1.38
C SER A 138 -6.64 -6.17 -2.67
N ALA A 139 -5.92 -7.29 -2.86
CA ALA A 139 -5.19 -7.58 -4.09
C ALA A 139 -6.12 -7.63 -5.33
N ILE A 140 -7.30 -8.26 -5.19
CA ILE A 140 -8.31 -8.32 -6.27
C ILE A 140 -8.83 -6.91 -6.59
N ARG A 141 -9.17 -6.13 -5.57
CA ARG A 141 -9.66 -4.76 -5.71
C ARG A 141 -8.64 -3.87 -6.41
N GLU A 142 -7.39 -3.85 -5.98
CA GLU A 142 -6.33 -3.04 -6.59
C GLU A 142 -6.07 -3.44 -8.06
N LEU A 143 -6.07 -4.74 -8.35
CA LEU A 143 -5.87 -5.25 -9.71
C LEU A 143 -6.99 -4.79 -10.65
N GLU A 144 -8.24 -4.73 -10.16
CA GLU A 144 -9.39 -4.23 -10.90
C GLU A 144 -9.34 -2.70 -11.03
N GLU A 145 -9.06 -1.96 -9.95
CA GLU A 145 -9.04 -0.50 -9.93
C GLU A 145 -7.92 0.06 -10.82
N GLU A 146 -6.69 -0.43 -10.66
CA GLU A 146 -5.52 0.09 -11.38
C GLU A 146 -5.43 -0.36 -12.83
N LEU A 147 -5.75 -1.63 -13.12
CA LEU A 147 -5.54 -2.25 -14.44
C LEU A 147 -6.83 -2.68 -15.16
N GLY A 148 -7.98 -2.66 -14.49
CA GLY A 148 -9.23 -3.15 -15.04
C GLY A 148 -9.25 -4.68 -15.23
N ILE A 149 -8.46 -5.43 -14.46
CA ILE A 149 -8.43 -6.90 -14.52
C ILE A 149 -9.38 -7.47 -13.46
N HIS A 150 -10.48 -8.06 -13.90
CA HIS A 150 -11.44 -8.73 -13.01
C HIS A 150 -10.97 -10.15 -12.71
N ALA A 151 -10.30 -10.35 -11.60
CA ALA A 151 -9.79 -11.64 -11.16
C ALA A 151 -10.71 -12.29 -10.12
N SER A 152 -10.86 -13.63 -10.20
CA SER A 152 -11.45 -14.40 -9.10
C SER A 152 -10.37 -14.77 -8.07
N PRO A 153 -10.75 -15.08 -6.82
CA PRO A 153 -9.81 -15.49 -5.78
C PRO A 153 -8.89 -16.66 -6.18
N GLU A 154 -9.36 -17.58 -7.00
CA GLU A 154 -8.63 -18.76 -7.45
C GLU A 154 -7.54 -18.44 -8.49
N GLN A 155 -7.60 -17.26 -9.11
CA GLN A 155 -6.63 -16.81 -10.12
C GLN A 155 -5.45 -16.05 -9.51
N LEU A 156 -5.56 -15.61 -8.25
CA LEU A 156 -4.46 -14.99 -7.52
C LEU A 156 -3.80 -16.01 -6.59
N ASN A 157 -2.59 -16.39 -6.91
CA ASN A 157 -1.84 -17.35 -6.12
C ASN A 157 -0.94 -16.61 -5.12
N TYR A 158 -1.10 -16.90 -3.83
CA TYR A 158 -0.24 -16.33 -2.80
C TYR A 158 1.19 -16.82 -2.99
N ALA A 159 2.11 -15.90 -3.22
CA ALA A 159 3.52 -16.18 -3.46
C ALA A 159 4.39 -16.02 -2.21
N GLY A 160 3.94 -15.28 -1.22
CA GLY A 160 4.67 -15.02 0.00
C GLY A 160 4.45 -13.59 0.51
N LYS A 161 5.30 -13.16 1.40
CA LYS A 161 5.30 -11.77 1.91
C LYS A 161 6.72 -11.30 2.15
N PHE A 162 6.90 -9.99 2.23
CA PHE A 162 8.13 -9.35 2.65
C PHE A 162 7.81 -8.14 3.53
N HIS A 163 8.80 -7.66 4.24
CA HIS A 163 8.69 -6.47 5.06
C HIS A 163 9.74 -5.47 4.60
N ILE A 164 9.34 -4.20 4.47
CA ILE A 164 10.24 -3.10 4.17
C ILE A 164 10.11 -2.01 5.22
N HIS A 165 11.22 -1.37 5.49
CA HIS A 165 11.25 -0.16 6.30
C HIS A 165 12.32 0.76 5.74
N TYR A 166 11.91 1.94 5.27
CA TYR A 166 12.84 2.97 4.83
C TYR A 166 12.32 4.37 5.15
N GLU A 167 13.24 5.31 5.24
CA GLU A 167 12.94 6.72 5.40
C GLU A 167 13.54 7.49 4.22
N MET A 168 12.73 8.30 3.57
CA MET A 168 13.11 9.14 2.42
C MET A 168 12.47 10.52 2.55
N GLU A 169 12.87 11.42 1.69
CA GLU A 169 12.25 12.74 1.55
C GLU A 169 11.69 12.87 0.15
N PHE A 170 10.39 13.16 0.05
CA PHE A 170 9.73 13.48 -1.21
C PHE A 170 9.14 14.89 -1.15
N HIS A 171 9.44 15.71 -2.16
CA HIS A 171 8.95 17.09 -2.25
C HIS A 171 9.22 17.96 -1.01
N GLY A 172 10.30 17.69 -0.27
CA GLY A 172 10.67 18.41 0.97
C GLY A 172 9.92 17.95 2.22
N HIS A 173 9.19 16.84 2.14
CA HIS A 173 8.50 16.24 3.28
C HIS A 173 9.10 14.87 3.62
N PRO A 174 9.33 14.57 4.91
CA PRO A 174 9.79 13.26 5.32
C PRO A 174 8.68 12.22 5.06
N PHE A 175 9.08 11.08 4.52
CA PHE A 175 8.23 9.94 4.25
C PHE A 175 8.89 8.70 4.85
N LYS A 176 8.17 8.01 5.73
CA LYS A 176 8.62 6.79 6.37
C LYS A 176 7.71 5.65 5.96
N ASP A 177 8.27 4.75 5.22
CA ASP A 177 7.56 3.55 4.82
C ASP A 177 7.91 2.39 5.75
N ASN A 178 6.89 1.72 6.25
CA ASN A 178 7.01 0.58 7.15
C ASN A 178 5.86 -0.37 6.85
N GLU A 179 6.09 -1.28 5.90
CA GLU A 179 5.03 -2.10 5.32
C GLU A 179 5.36 -3.58 5.38
N THR A 180 4.34 -4.39 5.67
CA THR A 180 4.35 -5.81 5.35
C THR A 180 3.47 -6.05 4.12
N SER A 181 4.12 -6.39 3.02
CA SER A 181 3.50 -6.57 1.70
C SER A 181 3.21 -8.03 1.43
N PHE A 182 1.95 -8.34 1.13
CA PHE A 182 1.50 -9.67 0.73
C PHE A 182 1.58 -9.80 -0.79
N VAL A 183 2.33 -10.78 -1.27
CA VAL A 183 2.65 -10.95 -2.69
C VAL A 183 1.74 -12.00 -3.32
N PHE A 184 1.08 -11.61 -4.40
CA PHE A 184 0.22 -12.47 -5.21
C PHE A 184 0.72 -12.54 -6.64
N CYS A 185 0.61 -13.72 -7.26
CA CYS A 185 0.97 -13.98 -8.64
C CYS A 185 -0.30 -14.25 -9.47
N TYR A 186 -0.47 -13.49 -10.55
CA TYR A 186 -1.54 -13.66 -11.55
C TYR A 186 -0.93 -14.11 -12.87
N GLN A 187 -1.40 -15.27 -13.40
CA GLN A 187 -0.81 -15.90 -14.59
C GLN A 187 -1.80 -16.13 -15.73
N GLU A 188 -3.03 -15.64 -15.59
CA GLU A 188 -4.00 -15.75 -16.67
C GLU A 188 -3.62 -14.88 -17.87
N PRO A 189 -3.91 -15.31 -19.10
CA PRO A 189 -3.62 -14.53 -20.31
C PRO A 189 -4.34 -13.18 -20.30
N ILE A 190 -3.59 -12.12 -20.51
CA ILE A 190 -4.15 -10.78 -20.67
C ILE A 190 -3.72 -10.15 -22.01
N ASP A 191 -4.57 -9.29 -22.52
CA ASP A 191 -4.28 -8.41 -23.66
C ASP A 191 -4.13 -6.98 -23.13
N ILE A 192 -2.89 -6.48 -23.06
CA ILE A 192 -2.59 -5.15 -22.51
C ILE A 192 -3.32 -4.02 -23.25
N ALA A 193 -3.67 -4.22 -24.52
CA ALA A 193 -4.41 -3.23 -25.31
C ALA A 193 -5.87 -3.08 -24.87
N LYS A 194 -6.38 -4.01 -24.05
CA LYS A 194 -7.76 -4.02 -23.53
C LYS A 194 -7.85 -3.61 -22.06
N LEU A 195 -6.72 -3.36 -21.39
CA LEU A 195 -6.73 -2.92 -20.01
C LEU A 195 -7.33 -1.53 -19.88
N THR A 196 -8.01 -1.31 -18.77
CA THR A 196 -8.56 -0.01 -18.40
C THR A 196 -7.71 0.53 -17.24
N LEU A 197 -6.75 1.38 -17.57
CA LEU A 197 -5.83 1.93 -16.56
C LEU A 197 -6.49 3.07 -15.78
N GLN A 198 -6.31 3.06 -14.48
CA GLN A 198 -6.65 4.18 -13.60
C GLN A 198 -5.65 5.32 -13.85
N LYS A 199 -6.03 6.27 -14.68
CA LYS A 199 -5.13 7.31 -15.20
C LYS A 199 -4.55 8.26 -14.16
N GLU A 200 -5.14 8.32 -12.99
CA GLU A 200 -4.66 9.08 -11.85
C GLU A 200 -3.41 8.44 -11.24
N GLU A 201 -3.28 7.12 -11.38
CA GLU A 201 -2.23 6.29 -10.76
C GLU A 201 -1.25 5.73 -11.79
N VAL A 202 -1.77 5.21 -12.90
CA VAL A 202 -1.04 4.41 -13.90
C VAL A 202 -1.03 5.11 -15.24
N GLU A 203 0.16 5.55 -15.70
CA GLU A 203 0.35 6.17 -17.01
C GLU A 203 0.32 5.13 -18.13
N ALA A 204 1.00 4.00 -17.94
CA ALA A 204 1.15 2.93 -18.92
C ALA A 204 1.52 1.61 -18.25
N VAL A 205 1.43 0.52 -19.01
CA VAL A 205 1.95 -0.79 -18.62
C VAL A 205 2.82 -1.37 -19.72
N GLU A 206 3.91 -2.06 -19.32
CA GLU A 206 4.85 -2.69 -20.24
C GLU A 206 5.29 -4.06 -19.73
N TRP A 207 5.54 -5.00 -20.66
CA TRP A 207 6.14 -6.28 -20.36
C TRP A 207 7.66 -6.19 -20.33
N PHE A 208 8.26 -6.72 -19.29
CA PHE A 208 9.70 -6.82 -19.11
C PHE A 208 10.13 -8.25 -18.86
N ASP A 209 11.35 -8.63 -19.26
CA ASP A 209 11.97 -9.87 -18.82
C ASP A 209 12.21 -9.80 -17.30
N LEU A 210 11.76 -10.81 -16.57
CA LEU A 210 11.77 -10.80 -15.09
C LEU A 210 13.19 -10.76 -14.54
N GLU A 211 14.13 -11.51 -15.16
CA GLU A 211 15.51 -11.55 -14.72
C GLU A 211 16.23 -10.23 -15.02
N GLU A 212 15.92 -9.58 -16.15
CA GLU A 212 16.46 -8.25 -16.49
C GLU A 212 15.99 -7.18 -15.51
N VAL A 213 14.71 -7.23 -15.09
CA VAL A 213 14.20 -6.30 -14.05
C VAL A 213 14.90 -6.54 -12.73
N HIS A 214 15.09 -7.80 -12.32
CA HIS A 214 15.79 -8.13 -11.09
C HIS A 214 17.24 -7.59 -11.10
N GLU A 215 17.99 -7.80 -12.19
CA GLU A 215 19.35 -7.26 -12.33
C GLU A 215 19.37 -5.72 -12.31
N ALA A 216 18.39 -5.09 -12.96
CA ALA A 216 18.25 -3.63 -12.96
C ALA A 216 17.99 -3.07 -11.55
N CYS A 217 17.13 -3.73 -10.76
CA CYS A 217 16.86 -3.34 -9.37
C CYS A 217 18.09 -3.53 -8.46
N LEU A 218 18.85 -4.62 -8.62
CA LEU A 218 20.10 -4.85 -7.88
C LEU A 218 21.15 -3.75 -8.15
N THR A 219 21.14 -3.17 -9.34
CA THR A 219 22.08 -2.12 -9.74
C THR A 219 21.51 -0.69 -9.59
N TRP A 220 20.38 -0.55 -8.91
CA TRP A 220 19.72 0.74 -8.65
C TRP A 220 19.41 1.53 -9.92
N ASN A 221 18.91 0.86 -10.96
CA ASN A 221 18.51 1.52 -12.19
C ASN A 221 17.30 2.45 -11.92
N PRO A 222 17.41 3.78 -12.11
CA PRO A 222 16.38 4.74 -11.75
C PRO A 222 15.09 4.63 -12.57
N LYS A 223 15.07 3.80 -13.60
CA LYS A 223 13.85 3.48 -14.35
C LYS A 223 12.82 2.72 -13.50
N PHE A 224 13.29 1.98 -12.49
CA PHE A 224 12.47 1.08 -11.68
C PHE A 224 12.47 1.51 -10.22
N CYS A 225 11.28 1.51 -9.61
CA CYS A 225 11.09 1.64 -8.17
C CYS A 225 10.51 0.36 -7.54
N VAL A 226 10.66 -0.74 -8.25
CA VAL A 226 10.18 -2.07 -7.85
C VAL A 226 10.85 -2.51 -6.54
N PRO A 227 10.09 -2.89 -5.49
CA PRO A 227 10.66 -3.45 -4.28
C PRO A 227 11.37 -4.78 -4.58
N ILE A 228 12.68 -4.82 -4.37
CA ILE A 228 13.48 -5.99 -4.74
C ILE A 228 13.10 -7.23 -3.93
N GLU A 229 12.71 -7.07 -2.67
CA GLU A 229 12.22 -8.13 -1.80
C GLU A 229 10.93 -8.75 -2.34
N GLY A 230 10.03 -7.93 -2.90
CA GLY A 230 8.81 -8.38 -3.55
C GLY A 230 9.08 -9.18 -4.81
N LEU A 231 9.98 -8.67 -5.66
CA LEU A 231 10.41 -9.35 -6.88
C LEU A 231 11.10 -10.69 -6.57
N GLN A 232 11.97 -10.72 -5.56
CA GLN A 232 12.64 -11.95 -5.11
C GLN A 232 11.65 -12.95 -4.49
N THR A 233 10.59 -12.48 -3.83
CA THR A 233 9.51 -13.34 -3.33
C THR A 233 8.76 -13.99 -4.49
N LEU A 234 8.43 -13.23 -5.53
CA LEU A 234 7.85 -13.76 -6.76
C LEU A 234 8.79 -14.77 -7.45
N MET A 235 10.07 -14.45 -7.59
CA MET A 235 11.05 -15.36 -8.22
C MET A 235 11.18 -16.69 -7.49
N LYS A 236 11.20 -16.67 -6.15
CA LYS A 236 11.18 -17.90 -5.32
C LYS A 236 9.93 -18.72 -5.57
N TYR A 237 8.77 -18.09 -5.63
CA TYR A 237 7.50 -18.75 -5.95
C TYR A 237 7.54 -19.43 -7.33
N LEU A 238 8.14 -18.77 -8.33
CA LEU A 238 8.31 -19.29 -9.69
C LEU A 238 9.46 -20.30 -9.82
N ASN A 239 10.15 -20.66 -8.73
CA ASN A 239 11.32 -21.52 -8.69
C ASN A 239 12.50 -21.01 -9.54
N LEU A 240 12.66 -19.70 -9.63
CA LEU A 240 13.79 -19.04 -10.29
C LEU A 240 14.95 -18.81 -9.31
N PRO A 241 16.19 -18.79 -9.79
CA PRO A 241 17.34 -18.46 -8.96
C PRO A 241 17.25 -16.99 -8.52
N VAL A 242 17.53 -16.75 -7.25
CA VAL A 242 17.60 -15.40 -6.68
C VAL A 242 19.06 -15.14 -6.32
N SER A 243 19.71 -14.25 -7.08
CA SER A 243 21.05 -13.73 -6.74
C SER A 243 20.93 -12.66 -5.65
N CYS A 244 21.86 -12.71 -4.70
CA CYS A 244 22.02 -11.71 -3.65
C CYS A 244 22.88 -10.54 -4.13
#